data_3c62e6268d1975065a4f047f96ddc67b
#
_entry.id   3c62e6268d1975065a4f047f96ddc67b
#
_cell.length_a   1.000
_cell.length_b   1.000
_cell.length_c   1.000
_cell.angle_alpha   90.00
_cell.angle_beta   90.00
_cell.angle_gamma   90.00
#
_symmetry.space_group_name_H-M   'P 1'
#
loop_
_entity.id
_entity.type
_entity.pdbx_description
1 polymer ?
#
loop_
_entity_poly.entity_id
_entity_poly.type
_entity_poly.pdbx_seq_one_letter_code
_entity_poly.pdbx_strand_id
1 'polypeptide(L)'
;MAQGRSGLLHATTGSGKTYAVWLGALARQQPEAGLQVLWITPMRALAADTTRALQLPLPELAPQWRVAQRTGDTPAAERARQDRRLPQALVTTPESLTLLLTRERARQDFAALHTVIIDEWHELLGNKRGVQLQLALARLRRWRPELLCWGLSATLGNLDEALAALLGPQPPRPGVTVRGRIDKALVIDTLLPQDPGRFSWGGHLGTQMLQPVVREIEASGTTLVFTNVRSQAETWYQLLLNARPDWAGSIALHHGSLDKSVREWVEAGLKAGTLKAVVATSSLDLGVDFLPVERVLQIGSAKGVARLLQRAGRSGHQPGRASRVTLVPTHT
;
A
#
# COMPACT_ATOMS: atom_id res chain seq x y z
N MET A 1 6.14 12.73 -16.98
CA MET A 1 5.10 13.67 -16.55
C MET A 1 5.38 15.10 -17.05
N ALA A 2 6.51 15.69 -16.75
CA ALA A 2 6.87 17.05 -17.20
C ALA A 2 6.70 17.26 -18.72
N GLN A 3 6.97 16.24 -19.53
CA GLN A 3 6.80 16.25 -21.01
C GLN A 3 5.35 16.02 -21.47
N GLY A 4 4.35 16.06 -20.59
CA GLY A 4 2.95 15.82 -20.94
C GLY A 4 2.64 14.38 -21.36
N ARG A 5 3.33 13.38 -20.81
CA ARG A 5 3.10 11.95 -21.09
C ARG A 5 2.51 11.23 -19.89
N SER A 6 1.55 10.36 -20.14
CA SER A 6 1.03 9.37 -19.18
C SER A 6 1.98 8.18 -19.08
N GLY A 7 1.92 7.42 -17.99
CA GLY A 7 2.80 6.27 -17.88
C GLY A 7 2.60 5.40 -16.63
N LEU A 8 3.49 4.42 -16.53
CA LEU A 8 3.61 3.50 -15.41
C LEU A 8 5.03 3.62 -14.81
N LEU A 9 5.11 3.92 -13.53
CA LEU A 9 6.36 3.89 -12.77
C LEU A 9 6.44 2.60 -11.97
N HIS A 10 7.32 1.71 -12.40
CA HIS A 10 7.57 0.43 -11.75
C HIS A 10 8.91 0.46 -11.01
N ALA A 11 8.88 0.38 -9.70
CA ALA A 11 10.07 0.33 -8.87
C ALA A 11 9.76 -0.25 -7.49
N THR A 12 10.76 -0.78 -6.80
CA THR A 12 10.59 -1.39 -5.48
C THR A 12 10.00 -0.43 -4.45
N THR A 13 9.41 -0.96 -3.39
CA THR A 13 8.94 -0.15 -2.25
C THR A 13 10.13 0.61 -1.63
N GLY A 14 9.88 1.83 -1.16
CA GLY A 14 10.94 2.68 -0.59
C GLY A 14 11.86 3.37 -1.62
N SER A 15 11.60 3.22 -2.93
CA SER A 15 12.42 3.81 -4.00
C SER A 15 12.14 5.28 -4.31
N GLY A 16 11.26 5.94 -3.56
CA GLY A 16 10.89 7.34 -3.81
C GLY A 16 9.85 7.55 -4.92
N LYS A 17 9.12 6.51 -5.34
CA LYS A 17 8.07 6.60 -6.39
C LYS A 17 7.08 7.74 -6.17
N THR A 18 6.61 7.88 -4.93
CA THR A 18 5.64 8.91 -4.54
C THR A 18 6.14 10.30 -4.90
N TYR A 19 7.35 10.65 -4.46
CA TYR A 19 7.92 11.97 -4.77
C TYR A 19 8.30 12.13 -6.23
N ALA A 20 8.76 11.07 -6.91
CA ALA A 20 9.08 11.14 -8.33
C ALA A 20 7.90 11.61 -9.19
N VAL A 21 6.68 11.10 -8.91
CA VAL A 21 5.47 11.54 -9.64
C VAL A 21 4.85 12.79 -9.04
N TRP A 22 4.92 12.98 -7.71
CA TRP A 22 4.38 14.16 -7.05
C TRP A 22 5.08 15.44 -7.49
N LEU A 23 6.39 15.46 -7.48
CA LEU A 23 7.17 16.62 -7.97
C LEU A 23 6.92 16.88 -9.46
N GLY A 24 6.77 15.82 -10.27
CA GLY A 24 6.36 15.94 -11.66
C GLY A 24 4.94 16.53 -11.85
N ALA A 25 4.02 16.26 -10.93
CA ALA A 25 2.68 16.86 -10.95
C ALA A 25 2.71 18.31 -10.47
N LEU A 26 3.48 18.64 -9.43
CA LEU A 26 3.68 20.02 -8.95
C LEU A 26 4.34 20.91 -10.01
N ALA A 27 5.28 20.38 -10.79
CA ALA A 27 5.91 21.12 -11.90
C ALA A 27 4.91 21.53 -13.00
N ARG A 28 3.69 20.99 -12.97
CA ARG A 28 2.60 21.33 -13.88
C ARG A 28 1.49 22.16 -13.23
N GLN A 29 1.74 22.68 -12.03
CA GLN A 29 0.76 23.51 -11.34
C GLN A 29 0.28 24.65 -12.21
N GLN A 30 -1.01 24.92 -12.14
CA GLN A 30 -1.66 26.02 -12.84
C GLN A 30 -2.16 27.04 -11.83
N PRO A 31 -2.22 28.34 -12.18
CA PRO A 31 -2.72 29.36 -11.27
C PRO A 31 -4.23 29.23 -10.99
N GLU A 32 -4.91 28.39 -11.73
CA GLU A 32 -6.34 28.17 -11.58
C GLU A 32 -6.72 27.58 -10.24
N ALA A 33 -7.84 28.04 -9.70
CA ALA A 33 -8.42 27.46 -8.50
C ALA A 33 -9.12 26.14 -8.82
N GLY A 34 -9.04 25.15 -7.93
CA GLY A 34 -9.76 23.89 -8.06
C GLY A 34 -8.85 22.68 -7.97
N LEU A 35 -9.45 21.51 -8.18
CA LEU A 35 -8.75 20.24 -8.12
C LEU A 35 -7.89 20.04 -9.37
N GLN A 36 -6.58 20.00 -9.18
CA GLN A 36 -5.60 19.83 -10.25
C GLN A 36 -4.99 18.42 -10.28
N VAL A 37 -4.81 17.80 -9.11
CA VAL A 37 -4.24 16.47 -8.98
C VAL A 37 -5.17 15.56 -8.18
N LEU A 38 -5.47 14.39 -8.74
CA LEU A 38 -6.21 13.33 -8.07
C LEU A 38 -5.26 12.15 -7.78
N TRP A 39 -5.09 11.82 -6.51
CA TRP A 39 -4.30 10.67 -6.09
C TRP A 39 -5.21 9.55 -5.58
N ILE A 40 -5.12 8.39 -6.19
CA ILE A 40 -6.01 7.26 -5.88
C ILE A 40 -5.19 6.18 -5.20
N THR A 41 -5.63 5.78 -4.01
CA THR A 41 -5.02 4.70 -3.23
C THR A 41 -5.99 3.51 -3.11
N PRO A 42 -5.48 2.26 -3.11
CA PRO A 42 -6.36 1.10 -2.95
C PRO A 42 -6.93 0.95 -1.55
N MET A 43 -6.34 1.56 -0.54
CA MET A 43 -6.77 1.42 0.86
C MET A 43 -6.84 2.76 1.59
N ARG A 44 -7.77 2.85 2.57
CA ARG A 44 -7.97 4.05 3.39
C ARG A 44 -6.77 4.38 4.27
N ALA A 45 -6.10 3.36 4.82
CA ALA A 45 -4.90 3.52 5.63
C ALA A 45 -3.79 4.23 4.83
N LEU A 46 -3.59 3.83 3.58
CA LEU A 46 -2.63 4.46 2.68
C LEU A 46 -2.94 5.95 2.42
N ALA A 47 -4.22 6.31 2.37
CA ALA A 47 -4.62 7.68 2.05
C ALA A 47 -4.11 8.69 3.07
N ALA A 48 -4.09 8.35 4.36
CA ALA A 48 -3.61 9.24 5.41
C ALA A 48 -2.09 9.44 5.34
N ASP A 49 -1.32 8.37 5.15
CA ASP A 49 0.14 8.44 5.02
C ASP A 49 0.55 9.16 3.73
N THR A 50 -0.10 8.84 2.62
CA THR A 50 0.10 9.54 1.35
C THR A 50 -0.19 11.03 1.50
N THR A 51 -1.31 11.40 2.11
CA THR A 51 -1.67 12.82 2.31
C THR A 51 -0.58 13.56 3.08
N ARG A 52 -0.07 12.98 4.18
CA ARG A 52 1.04 13.55 4.95
C ARG A 52 2.31 13.71 4.10
N ALA A 53 2.69 12.66 3.37
CA ALA A 53 3.86 12.69 2.50
C ALA A 53 3.76 13.76 1.40
N LEU A 54 2.59 13.93 0.78
CA LEU A 54 2.36 14.94 -0.25
C LEU A 54 2.35 16.37 0.31
N GLN A 55 2.01 16.55 1.59
CA GLN A 55 2.02 17.86 2.25
C GLN A 55 3.43 18.36 2.58
N LEU A 56 4.38 17.45 2.86
CA LEU A 56 5.72 17.78 3.32
C LEU A 56 6.47 18.80 2.41
N PRO A 57 6.52 18.65 1.09
CA PRO A 57 7.25 19.56 0.23
C PRO A 57 6.48 20.86 -0.12
N LEU A 58 5.18 20.95 0.23
CA LEU A 58 4.35 22.08 -0.20
C LEU A 58 4.80 23.45 0.35
N PRO A 59 5.24 23.61 1.61
CA PRO A 59 5.65 24.91 2.13
C PRO A 59 6.73 25.57 1.28
N GLU A 60 7.62 24.78 0.67
CA GLU A 60 8.71 25.26 -0.16
C GLU A 60 8.34 25.34 -1.66
N LEU A 61 7.58 24.35 -2.17
CA LEU A 61 7.35 24.20 -3.62
C LEU A 61 6.03 24.77 -4.12
N ALA A 62 5.00 24.79 -3.28
CA ALA A 62 3.65 25.24 -3.64
C ALA A 62 2.85 25.65 -2.40
N PRO A 63 3.25 26.75 -1.69
CA PRO A 63 2.66 27.14 -0.41
C PRO A 63 1.16 27.45 -0.49
N GLN A 64 0.65 27.79 -1.67
CA GLN A 64 -0.76 28.05 -1.93
C GLN A 64 -1.60 26.78 -2.12
N TRP A 65 -0.97 25.60 -2.27
CA TRP A 65 -1.67 24.34 -2.47
C TRP A 65 -2.11 23.70 -1.16
N ARG A 66 -3.26 23.06 -1.22
CA ARG A 66 -3.75 22.20 -0.15
C ARG A 66 -3.89 20.78 -0.67
N VAL A 67 -3.38 19.84 0.11
CA VAL A 67 -3.66 18.40 -0.06
C VAL A 67 -4.62 17.98 1.03
N ALA A 68 -5.67 17.30 0.68
CA ALA A 68 -6.60 16.69 1.62
C ALA A 68 -6.98 15.27 1.19
N GLN A 69 -7.47 14.48 2.14
CA GLN A 69 -8.00 13.16 1.83
C GLN A 69 -9.53 13.16 1.81
N ARG A 70 -10.11 12.30 0.94
CA ARG A 70 -11.53 11.97 0.96
C ARG A 70 -11.72 10.46 0.84
N THR A 71 -12.05 9.84 1.95
CA THR A 71 -12.30 8.41 2.08
C THR A 71 -13.56 8.18 2.91
N GLY A 72 -13.94 6.92 3.13
CA GLY A 72 -15.02 6.58 4.05
C GLY A 72 -14.80 7.10 5.48
N ASP A 73 -13.54 7.30 5.90
CA ASP A 73 -13.19 7.72 7.26
C ASP A 73 -13.04 9.25 7.41
N THR A 74 -13.25 10.02 6.33
CA THR A 74 -13.16 11.49 6.38
C THR A 74 -14.31 12.06 7.21
N PRO A 75 -14.05 12.91 8.22
CA PRO A 75 -15.07 13.51 9.07
C PRO A 75 -16.12 14.29 8.27
N ALA A 76 -17.37 14.33 8.77
CA ALA A 76 -18.48 14.99 8.10
C ALA A 76 -18.22 16.50 7.85
N ALA A 77 -17.63 17.19 8.82
CA ALA A 77 -17.29 18.61 8.68
C ALA A 77 -16.27 18.86 7.54
N GLU A 78 -15.26 17.99 7.41
CA GLU A 78 -14.29 18.09 6.33
C GLU A 78 -14.93 17.76 4.97
N ARG A 79 -15.82 16.75 4.91
CA ARG A 79 -16.59 16.44 3.70
C ARG A 79 -17.43 17.64 3.27
N ALA A 80 -18.15 18.28 4.20
CA ALA A 80 -18.98 19.46 3.91
C ALA A 80 -18.14 20.63 3.39
N ARG A 81 -16.91 20.82 3.90
CA ARG A 81 -15.96 21.81 3.39
C ARG A 81 -15.53 21.48 1.95
N GLN A 82 -15.18 20.23 1.68
CA GLN A 82 -14.78 19.77 0.36
C GLN A 82 -15.95 19.77 -0.63
N ASP A 83 -17.19 19.62 -0.15
CA ASP A 83 -18.39 19.73 -0.99
C ASP A 83 -18.60 21.14 -1.52
N ARG A 84 -18.14 22.15 -0.79
CA ARG A 84 -18.16 23.54 -1.26
C ARG A 84 -16.98 23.84 -2.19
N ARG A 85 -15.76 23.34 -1.86
CA ARG A 85 -14.56 23.58 -2.65
C ARG A 85 -13.54 22.47 -2.42
N LEU A 86 -13.20 21.75 -3.49
CA LEU A 86 -12.15 20.75 -3.47
C LEU A 86 -10.75 21.39 -3.30
N PRO A 87 -9.78 20.70 -2.66
CA PRO A 87 -8.38 21.14 -2.60
C PRO A 87 -7.72 21.02 -3.97
N GLN A 88 -6.52 21.58 -4.13
CA GLN A 88 -5.72 21.44 -5.36
C GLN A 88 -5.27 20.00 -5.60
N ALA A 89 -4.99 19.24 -4.55
CA ALA A 89 -4.74 17.82 -4.63
C ALA A 89 -5.63 17.03 -3.66
N LEU A 90 -6.26 15.97 -4.16
CA LEU A 90 -7.16 15.14 -3.38
C LEU A 90 -6.68 13.69 -3.40
N VAL A 91 -6.42 13.14 -2.21
CA VAL A 91 -6.13 11.71 -2.02
C VAL A 91 -7.45 10.98 -1.73
N THR A 92 -7.76 9.94 -2.49
CA THR A 92 -9.05 9.25 -2.39
C THR A 92 -8.95 7.75 -2.71
N THR A 93 -10.05 7.02 -2.51
CA THR A 93 -10.20 5.62 -2.92
C THR A 93 -11.14 5.50 -4.13
N PRO A 94 -11.13 4.39 -4.89
CA PRO A 94 -12.03 4.19 -6.03
C PRO A 94 -13.50 4.40 -5.68
N GLU A 95 -13.93 3.93 -4.50
CA GLU A 95 -15.32 4.05 -4.04
C GLU A 95 -15.71 5.52 -3.79
N SER A 96 -14.82 6.25 -3.10
CA SER A 96 -15.07 7.66 -2.80
C SER A 96 -15.02 8.54 -4.06
N LEU A 97 -14.14 8.19 -5.01
CA LEU A 97 -14.11 8.84 -6.33
C LEU A 97 -15.43 8.64 -7.07
N THR A 98 -15.97 7.41 -7.09
CA THR A 98 -17.26 7.14 -7.74
C THR A 98 -18.35 8.04 -7.16
N LEU A 99 -18.43 8.17 -5.83
CA LEU A 99 -19.39 9.06 -5.17
C LEU A 99 -19.17 10.54 -5.54
N LEU A 100 -17.93 10.99 -5.71
CA LEU A 100 -17.64 12.34 -6.17
C LEU A 100 -18.12 12.58 -7.60
N LEU A 101 -17.96 11.57 -8.47
CA LEU A 101 -18.36 11.65 -9.88
C LEU A 101 -19.88 11.59 -10.11
N THR A 102 -20.69 11.15 -9.12
CA THR A 102 -22.16 11.14 -9.22
C THR A 102 -22.82 12.49 -8.91
N ARG A 103 -22.04 13.48 -8.45
CA ARG A 103 -22.58 14.80 -8.11
C ARG A 103 -22.99 15.57 -9.35
N GLU A 104 -24.02 16.40 -9.24
CA GLU A 104 -24.48 17.27 -10.35
C GLU A 104 -23.35 18.18 -10.87
N ARG A 105 -22.59 18.77 -9.96
CA ARG A 105 -21.46 19.66 -10.29
C ARG A 105 -20.13 18.98 -10.54
N ALA A 106 -20.09 17.63 -10.60
CA ALA A 106 -18.85 16.89 -10.76
C ALA A 106 -17.99 17.38 -11.93
N ARG A 107 -18.60 17.64 -13.09
CA ARG A 107 -17.86 18.15 -14.26
C ARG A 107 -17.16 19.49 -13.99
N GLN A 108 -17.77 20.35 -13.19
CA GLN A 108 -17.18 21.63 -12.79
C GLN A 108 -16.10 21.43 -11.72
N ASP A 109 -16.36 20.57 -10.73
CA ASP A 109 -15.41 20.26 -9.65
C ASP A 109 -14.08 19.68 -10.18
N PHE A 110 -14.13 18.96 -11.31
CA PHE A 110 -12.99 18.35 -11.99
C PHE A 110 -12.47 19.14 -13.21
N ALA A 111 -12.95 20.37 -13.44
CA ALA A 111 -12.60 21.15 -14.63
C ALA A 111 -11.11 21.50 -14.72
N ALA A 112 -10.43 21.75 -13.61
CA ALA A 112 -9.00 22.06 -13.55
C ALA A 112 -8.11 20.80 -13.45
N LEU A 113 -8.70 19.59 -13.40
CA LEU A 113 -7.94 18.37 -13.23
C LEU A 113 -7.04 18.09 -14.44
N HIS A 114 -5.73 18.00 -14.21
CA HIS A 114 -4.76 17.68 -15.26
C HIS A 114 -3.96 16.40 -15.02
N THR A 115 -3.95 15.87 -13.79
CA THR A 115 -3.19 14.65 -13.47
C THR A 115 -3.95 13.74 -12.53
N VAL A 116 -4.00 12.46 -12.86
CA VAL A 116 -4.45 11.38 -11.97
C VAL A 116 -3.26 10.45 -11.71
N ILE A 117 -3.02 10.16 -10.46
CA ILE A 117 -1.99 9.22 -9.99
C ILE A 117 -2.69 8.06 -9.30
N ILE A 118 -2.40 6.84 -9.70
CA ILE A 118 -2.95 5.62 -9.12
C ILE A 118 -1.83 4.89 -8.41
N ASP A 119 -1.89 4.92 -7.10
CA ASP A 119 -0.93 4.23 -6.26
C ASP A 119 -1.25 2.75 -6.17
N GLU A 120 -0.21 1.94 -6.03
CA GLU A 120 -0.27 0.47 -5.95
C GLU A 120 -1.21 -0.13 -7.02
N TRP A 121 -1.02 0.29 -8.28
CA TRP A 121 -1.89 -0.06 -9.39
C TRP A 121 -2.12 -1.57 -9.53
N HIS A 122 -1.12 -2.39 -9.18
CA HIS A 122 -1.23 -3.84 -9.19
C HIS A 122 -2.31 -4.39 -8.25
N GLU A 123 -2.65 -3.70 -7.17
CA GLU A 123 -3.71 -4.09 -6.23
C GLU A 123 -5.12 -3.89 -6.79
N LEU A 124 -5.24 -3.05 -7.81
CA LEU A 124 -6.52 -2.75 -8.46
C LEU A 124 -6.72 -3.57 -9.73
N LEU A 125 -5.66 -4.08 -10.34
CA LEU A 125 -5.76 -4.93 -11.53
C LEU A 125 -6.47 -6.26 -11.22
N GLY A 126 -7.34 -6.71 -12.14
CA GLY A 126 -8.01 -7.99 -12.06
C GLY A 126 -9.13 -8.11 -11.03
N ASN A 127 -9.56 -7.01 -10.40
CA ASN A 127 -10.64 -7.03 -9.41
C ASN A 127 -11.72 -5.98 -9.68
N LYS A 128 -12.87 -6.08 -8.97
CA LYS A 128 -14.03 -5.18 -9.14
C LYS A 128 -13.68 -3.71 -8.94
N ARG A 129 -12.78 -3.40 -8.01
CA ARG A 129 -12.37 -2.02 -7.71
C ARG A 129 -11.54 -1.41 -8.84
N GLY A 130 -10.73 -2.24 -9.50
CA GLY A 130 -9.99 -1.85 -10.70
C GLY A 130 -10.92 -1.52 -11.86
N VAL A 131 -11.95 -2.35 -12.10
CA VAL A 131 -12.98 -2.06 -13.12
C VAL A 131 -13.71 -0.75 -12.79
N GLN A 132 -14.11 -0.55 -11.54
CA GLN A 132 -14.73 0.68 -11.07
C GLN A 132 -13.84 1.90 -11.34
N LEU A 133 -12.55 1.78 -11.05
CA LEU A 133 -11.59 2.84 -11.33
C LEU A 133 -11.42 3.11 -12.82
N GLN A 134 -11.32 2.06 -13.66
CA GLN A 134 -11.23 2.22 -15.12
C GLN A 134 -12.44 2.97 -15.69
N LEU A 135 -13.66 2.69 -15.22
CA LEU A 135 -14.86 3.42 -15.59
C LEU A 135 -14.80 4.89 -15.17
N ALA A 136 -14.32 5.16 -13.95
CA ALA A 136 -14.11 6.53 -13.47
C ALA A 136 -13.07 7.28 -14.32
N LEU A 137 -11.96 6.63 -14.65
CA LEU A 137 -10.92 7.20 -15.54
C LEU A 137 -11.45 7.49 -16.94
N ALA A 138 -12.24 6.58 -17.51
CA ALA A 138 -12.88 6.79 -18.82
C ALA A 138 -13.78 8.04 -18.81
N ARG A 139 -14.58 8.20 -17.74
CA ARG A 139 -15.43 9.40 -17.55
C ARG A 139 -14.60 10.68 -17.43
N LEU A 140 -13.55 10.65 -16.62
CA LEU A 140 -12.65 11.81 -16.44
C LEU A 140 -11.94 12.19 -17.74
N ARG A 141 -11.46 11.23 -18.51
CA ARG A 141 -10.84 11.48 -19.84
C ARG A 141 -11.83 12.07 -20.83
N ARG A 142 -13.10 11.65 -20.79
CA ARG A 142 -14.13 12.28 -21.63
C ARG A 142 -14.33 13.77 -21.31
N TRP A 143 -14.19 14.15 -20.05
CA TRP A 143 -14.26 15.55 -19.61
C TRP A 143 -12.97 16.31 -19.84
N ARG A 144 -11.84 15.63 -19.72
CA ARG A 144 -10.48 16.19 -19.81
C ARG A 144 -9.63 15.29 -20.74
N PRO A 145 -9.68 15.49 -22.07
CA PRO A 145 -8.95 14.66 -23.04
C PRO A 145 -7.42 14.66 -22.83
N GLU A 146 -6.86 15.78 -22.34
CA GLU A 146 -5.41 15.94 -22.05
C GLU A 146 -5.01 15.44 -20.66
N LEU A 147 -5.90 14.73 -19.97
CA LEU A 147 -5.64 14.20 -18.63
C LEU A 147 -4.47 13.23 -18.63
N LEU A 148 -3.46 13.52 -17.79
CA LEU A 148 -2.36 12.61 -17.58
C LEU A 148 -2.72 11.57 -16.52
N CYS A 149 -2.43 10.29 -16.82
CA CYS A 149 -2.63 9.18 -15.90
C CYS A 149 -1.30 8.49 -15.62
N TRP A 150 -0.95 8.37 -14.35
CA TRP A 150 0.26 7.66 -13.89
C TRP A 150 -0.10 6.56 -12.91
N GLY A 151 0.35 5.34 -13.20
CA GLY A 151 0.27 4.23 -12.27
C GLY A 151 1.61 4.03 -11.56
N LEU A 152 1.55 3.72 -10.26
CA LEU A 152 2.71 3.33 -9.46
C LEU A 152 2.57 1.86 -9.08
N SER A 153 3.65 1.10 -9.20
CA SER A 153 3.65 -0.29 -8.81
C SER A 153 5.04 -0.79 -8.41
N ALA A 154 5.06 -1.73 -7.47
CA ALA A 154 6.27 -2.43 -7.07
C ALA A 154 6.36 -3.86 -7.62
N THR A 155 5.22 -4.50 -7.94
CA THR A 155 5.14 -5.95 -8.20
C THR A 155 4.21 -6.26 -9.37
N LEU A 156 4.62 -5.91 -10.59
CA LEU A 156 3.91 -6.26 -11.83
C LEU A 156 4.75 -7.17 -12.71
N GLY A 157 4.19 -8.28 -13.16
CA GLY A 157 4.84 -9.18 -14.13
C GLY A 157 4.72 -8.68 -15.57
N ASN A 158 3.53 -8.25 -15.99
CA ASN A 158 3.27 -7.74 -17.33
C ASN A 158 3.01 -6.24 -17.31
N LEU A 159 4.07 -5.46 -17.54
CA LEU A 159 4.01 -4.00 -17.49
C LEU A 159 3.25 -3.40 -18.67
N ASP A 160 3.32 -4.02 -19.84
CA ASP A 160 2.67 -3.50 -21.05
C ASP A 160 1.15 -3.63 -20.97
N GLU A 161 0.67 -4.78 -20.49
CA GLU A 161 -0.75 -4.99 -20.21
C GLU A 161 -1.26 -4.07 -19.11
N ALA A 162 -0.48 -3.91 -18.04
CA ALA A 162 -0.83 -3.01 -16.94
C ALA A 162 -0.89 -1.54 -17.38
N LEU A 163 -0.01 -1.13 -18.28
CA LEU A 163 -0.02 0.20 -18.90
C LEU A 163 -1.22 0.37 -19.82
N ALA A 164 -1.51 -0.62 -20.66
CA ALA A 164 -2.68 -0.61 -21.55
C ALA A 164 -3.99 -0.53 -20.74
N ALA A 165 -4.12 -1.32 -19.68
CA ALA A 165 -5.28 -1.28 -18.78
C ALA A 165 -5.43 0.08 -18.08
N LEU A 166 -4.32 0.73 -17.74
CA LEU A 166 -4.30 2.06 -17.13
C LEU A 166 -4.76 3.13 -18.10
N LEU A 167 -4.26 3.12 -19.34
CA LEU A 167 -4.48 4.17 -20.32
C LEU A 167 -5.74 3.99 -21.13
N GLY A 168 -6.28 2.75 -21.20
CA GLY A 168 -7.41 2.41 -22.06
C GLY A 168 -7.02 2.22 -23.51
N PRO A 169 -8.00 1.89 -24.40
CA PRO A 169 -7.73 1.39 -25.74
C PRO A 169 -7.22 2.45 -26.72
N GLN A 170 -7.47 3.72 -26.48
CA GLN A 170 -7.12 4.83 -27.39
C GLN A 170 -6.56 6.02 -26.60
N PRO A 171 -5.35 5.90 -26.04
CA PRO A 171 -4.73 7.02 -25.35
C PRO A 171 -4.35 8.12 -26.37
N PRO A 172 -4.50 9.42 -26.03
CA PRO A 172 -4.16 10.52 -26.93
C PRO A 172 -2.68 10.57 -27.32
N ARG A 173 -1.83 9.98 -26.49
CA ARG A 173 -0.38 9.81 -26.73
C ARG A 173 0.09 8.47 -26.20
N PRO A 174 1.11 7.84 -26.83
CA PRO A 174 1.69 6.61 -26.30
C PRO A 174 2.18 6.79 -24.86
N GLY A 175 1.81 5.84 -24.01
CA GLY A 175 2.30 5.79 -22.63
C GLY A 175 3.78 5.47 -22.53
N VAL A 176 4.38 5.73 -21.36
CA VAL A 176 5.76 5.37 -21.05
C VAL A 176 5.82 4.46 -19.84
N THR A 177 6.68 3.47 -19.88
CA THR A 177 7.05 2.68 -18.70
C THR A 177 8.40 3.17 -18.20
N VAL A 178 8.44 3.63 -16.95
CA VAL A 178 9.67 4.00 -16.25
C VAL A 178 9.99 2.91 -15.23
N ARG A 179 11.18 2.35 -15.32
CA ARG A 179 11.65 1.33 -14.39
C ARG A 179 12.73 1.91 -13.49
N GLY A 180 12.47 1.98 -12.20
CA GLY A 180 13.47 2.29 -11.19
C GLY A 180 14.24 1.02 -10.84
N ARG A 181 15.55 1.05 -10.92
CA ARG A 181 16.41 -0.02 -10.43
C ARG A 181 16.96 0.40 -9.06
N ILE A 182 16.59 -0.35 -8.03
CA ILE A 182 17.35 -0.40 -6.79
C ILE A 182 17.68 -1.87 -6.63
N ASP A 183 18.96 -2.19 -6.73
CA ASP A 183 19.48 -3.53 -6.48
C ASP A 183 19.38 -3.79 -4.97
N LYS A 184 18.21 -4.25 -4.54
CA LYS A 184 17.99 -4.68 -3.16
C LYS A 184 18.05 -6.19 -3.13
N ALA A 185 19.02 -6.73 -2.39
CA ALA A 185 19.11 -8.16 -2.17
C ALA A 185 17.81 -8.67 -1.49
N LEU A 186 17.27 -9.75 -2.02
CA LEU A 186 16.10 -10.43 -1.50
C LEU A 186 16.51 -11.84 -1.06
N VAL A 187 16.25 -12.15 0.21
CA VAL A 187 16.45 -13.49 0.76
C VAL A 187 15.10 -14.11 1.04
N ILE A 188 14.80 -15.21 0.38
CA ILE A 188 13.61 -16.04 0.64
C ILE A 188 14.10 -17.37 1.14
N ASP A 189 13.77 -17.70 2.38
CA ASP A 189 14.09 -18.97 2.99
C ASP A 189 12.82 -19.66 3.55
N THR A 190 12.96 -20.90 4.01
CA THR A 190 11.85 -21.68 4.55
C THR A 190 12.30 -22.30 5.86
N LEU A 191 11.49 -22.15 6.89
CA LEU A 191 11.66 -22.91 8.13
C LEU A 191 11.29 -24.36 7.90
N LEU A 192 12.23 -25.26 8.20
CA LEU A 192 11.96 -26.68 8.16
C LEU A 192 11.58 -27.19 9.56
N PRO A 193 10.62 -28.12 9.67
CA PRO A 193 10.32 -28.77 10.92
C PRO A 193 11.51 -29.62 11.37
N GLN A 194 11.66 -29.80 12.68
CA GLN A 194 12.76 -30.63 13.23
C GLN A 194 12.63 -32.10 12.82
N ASP A 195 11.41 -32.59 12.66
CA ASP A 195 11.10 -33.94 12.19
C ASP A 195 10.13 -33.88 10.99
N PRO A 196 10.64 -33.88 9.76
CA PRO A 196 9.81 -33.82 8.54
C PRO A 196 8.86 -35.01 8.39
N GLY A 197 9.18 -36.18 9.00
CA GLY A 197 8.36 -37.39 8.91
C GLY A 197 7.08 -37.36 9.75
N ARG A 198 6.96 -36.42 10.68
CA ARG A 198 5.80 -36.29 11.57
C ARG A 198 4.88 -35.08 11.25
N PHE A 199 4.98 -34.54 10.06
CA PHE A 199 4.02 -33.53 9.62
C PHE A 199 2.62 -34.17 9.52
N SER A 200 1.78 -33.93 10.53
CA SER A 200 0.43 -34.48 10.54
C SER A 200 -0.44 -33.80 9.49
N TRP A 201 -1.16 -34.59 8.70
CA TRP A 201 -2.08 -34.13 7.65
C TRP A 201 -3.28 -33.32 8.13
N GLY A 202 -3.36 -32.96 9.40
CA GLY A 202 -4.54 -32.38 10.05
C GLY A 202 -4.45 -30.93 10.50
N GLY A 203 -3.42 -30.17 10.16
CA GLY A 203 -3.24 -28.86 10.79
C GLY A 203 -3.07 -27.68 9.84
N HIS A 204 -4.15 -27.01 9.43
CA HIS A 204 -4.07 -25.75 8.68
C HIS A 204 -3.41 -24.59 9.43
N LEU A 205 -3.12 -24.74 10.71
CA LEU A 205 -2.67 -23.68 11.60
C LEU A 205 -1.13 -23.58 11.71
N GLY A 206 -0.39 -24.61 11.29
CA GLY A 206 1.08 -24.63 11.38
C GLY A 206 1.61 -24.60 12.82
N THR A 207 0.82 -25.04 13.81
CA THR A 207 1.16 -24.94 15.24
C THR A 207 2.41 -25.74 15.62
N GLN A 208 2.77 -26.76 14.87
CA GLN A 208 4.01 -27.54 15.04
C GLN A 208 5.27 -26.69 14.77
N MET A 209 5.11 -25.59 14.03
CA MET A 209 6.18 -24.64 13.75
C MET A 209 6.34 -23.57 14.83
N LEU A 210 5.58 -23.63 15.92
CA LEU A 210 5.60 -22.60 16.97
C LEU A 210 7.01 -22.38 17.52
N GLN A 211 7.71 -23.43 17.92
CA GLN A 211 9.05 -23.30 18.52
C GLN A 211 10.10 -22.79 17.51
N PRO A 212 10.15 -23.25 16.24
CA PRO A 212 10.96 -22.61 15.21
C PRO A 212 10.64 -21.13 15.02
N VAL A 213 9.35 -20.75 14.96
CA VAL A 213 8.92 -19.35 14.81
C VAL A 213 9.34 -18.49 16.01
N VAL A 214 9.19 -18.99 17.24
CA VAL A 214 9.65 -18.30 18.45
C VAL A 214 11.15 -18.00 18.37
N ARG A 215 11.97 -18.99 18.00
CA ARG A 215 13.42 -18.78 17.85
C ARG A 215 13.77 -17.72 16.82
N GLU A 216 13.05 -17.68 15.67
CA GLU A 216 13.26 -16.68 14.66
C GLU A 216 12.91 -15.26 15.13
N ILE A 217 11.84 -15.13 15.91
CA ILE A 217 11.46 -13.85 16.52
C ILE A 217 12.50 -13.44 17.59
N GLU A 218 12.98 -14.37 18.40
CA GLU A 218 14.02 -14.10 19.38
C GLU A 218 15.32 -13.57 18.76
N ALA A 219 15.73 -14.18 17.64
CA ALA A 219 16.95 -13.83 16.92
C ALA A 219 16.88 -12.51 16.13
N SER A 220 15.70 -11.90 16.05
CA SER A 220 15.45 -10.68 15.26
C SER A 220 15.10 -9.51 16.18
N GLY A 221 15.27 -8.26 15.71
CA GLY A 221 14.80 -7.07 16.41
C GLY A 221 13.28 -6.98 16.38
N THR A 222 12.70 -6.51 15.28
CA THR A 222 11.25 -6.46 15.06
C THR A 222 10.85 -7.40 13.93
N THR A 223 9.84 -8.23 14.17
CA THR A 223 9.37 -9.26 13.23
C THR A 223 7.90 -9.03 12.87
N LEU A 224 7.57 -9.06 11.56
CA LEU A 224 6.19 -9.17 11.08
C LEU A 224 5.86 -10.64 10.81
N VAL A 225 4.77 -11.14 11.40
CA VAL A 225 4.27 -12.50 11.20
C VAL A 225 2.97 -12.42 10.41
N PHE A 226 3.04 -12.71 9.13
CA PHE A 226 1.85 -12.67 8.25
C PHE A 226 1.09 -13.98 8.26
N THR A 227 -0.22 -13.86 8.37
CA THR A 227 -1.18 -14.96 8.20
C THR A 227 -2.19 -14.62 7.10
N ASN A 228 -3.00 -15.60 6.70
CA ASN A 228 -3.94 -15.41 5.60
C ASN A 228 -5.32 -14.93 6.03
N VAL A 229 -5.74 -15.27 7.26
CA VAL A 229 -7.07 -14.98 7.79
C VAL A 229 -6.99 -14.50 9.23
N ARG A 230 -8.01 -13.74 9.65
CA ARG A 230 -8.08 -13.16 10.99
C ARG A 230 -7.96 -14.19 12.10
N SER A 231 -8.74 -15.28 12.03
CA SER A 231 -8.72 -16.32 13.05
C SER A 231 -7.33 -16.96 13.22
N GLN A 232 -6.59 -17.15 12.12
CA GLN A 232 -5.20 -17.62 12.17
C GLN A 232 -4.27 -16.61 12.84
N ALA A 233 -4.46 -15.31 12.60
CA ALA A 233 -3.68 -14.28 13.25
C ALA A 233 -3.93 -14.24 14.76
N GLU A 234 -5.19 -14.30 15.18
CA GLU A 234 -5.59 -14.35 16.58
C GLU A 234 -5.01 -15.60 17.28
N THR A 235 -5.09 -16.77 16.62
CA THR A 235 -4.53 -18.02 17.15
C THR A 235 -3.02 -17.93 17.31
N TRP A 236 -2.30 -17.46 16.29
CA TRP A 236 -0.84 -17.32 16.39
C TRP A 236 -0.39 -16.32 17.44
N TYR A 237 -1.13 -15.22 17.59
CA TYR A 237 -0.88 -14.24 18.65
C TYR A 237 -1.00 -14.89 20.04
N GLN A 238 -2.05 -15.67 20.29
CA GLN A 238 -2.23 -16.40 21.56
C GLN A 238 -1.16 -17.48 21.78
N LEU A 239 -0.80 -18.22 20.73
CA LEU A 239 0.26 -19.23 20.82
C LEU A 239 1.62 -18.63 21.19
N LEU A 240 1.96 -17.48 20.61
CA LEU A 240 3.20 -16.76 20.92
C LEU A 240 3.19 -16.24 22.36
N LEU A 241 2.08 -15.67 22.82
CA LEU A 241 1.94 -15.23 24.23
C LEU A 241 2.04 -16.39 25.23
N ASN A 242 1.44 -17.55 24.90
CA ASN A 242 1.51 -18.73 25.77
C ASN A 242 2.92 -19.31 25.79
N ALA A 243 3.64 -19.29 24.68
CA ALA A 243 5.03 -19.76 24.61
C ALA A 243 6.02 -18.80 25.27
N ARG A 244 5.74 -17.50 25.24
CA ARG A 244 6.58 -16.42 25.76
C ARG A 244 5.72 -15.36 26.47
N PRO A 245 5.28 -15.67 27.73
CA PRO A 245 4.49 -14.72 28.52
C PRO A 245 5.20 -13.39 28.79
N ASP A 246 6.53 -13.41 28.80
CA ASP A 246 7.38 -12.22 28.94
C ASP A 246 7.29 -11.24 27.75
N TRP A 247 6.72 -11.66 26.62
CA TRP A 247 6.45 -10.77 25.49
C TRP A 247 5.13 -9.99 25.60
N ALA A 248 4.38 -10.16 26.69
CA ALA A 248 3.18 -9.36 26.93
C ALA A 248 3.50 -7.86 26.86
N GLY A 249 2.74 -7.12 26.05
CA GLY A 249 2.98 -5.70 25.77
C GLY A 249 4.03 -5.40 24.71
N SER A 250 4.89 -6.37 24.32
CA SER A 250 5.88 -6.21 23.24
C SER A 250 5.50 -6.91 21.95
N ILE A 251 4.46 -7.74 21.94
CA ILE A 251 3.87 -8.28 20.73
C ILE A 251 2.44 -7.78 20.54
N ALA A 252 2.01 -7.66 19.28
CA ALA A 252 0.72 -7.10 18.95
C ALA A 252 0.02 -7.88 17.82
N LEU A 253 -1.29 -7.67 17.71
CA LEU A 253 -2.15 -8.20 16.64
C LEU A 253 -2.61 -7.05 15.76
N HIS A 254 -2.61 -7.26 14.43
CA HIS A 254 -3.09 -6.26 13.48
C HIS A 254 -3.93 -6.88 12.36
N HIS A 255 -5.22 -6.54 12.30
CA HIS A 255 -6.13 -6.89 11.20
C HIS A 255 -7.26 -5.86 11.06
N GLY A 256 -7.93 -5.86 9.92
CA GLY A 256 -8.93 -4.85 9.57
C GLY A 256 -10.17 -4.77 10.45
N SER A 257 -10.43 -5.78 11.31
CA SER A 257 -11.59 -5.78 12.23
C SER A 257 -11.26 -5.22 13.62
N LEU A 258 -10.01 -4.86 13.90
CA LEU A 258 -9.64 -4.17 15.15
C LEU A 258 -10.08 -2.70 15.10
N ASP A 259 -10.33 -2.12 16.27
CA ASP A 259 -10.60 -0.71 16.41
C ASP A 259 -9.48 0.15 15.82
N LYS A 260 -9.85 1.30 15.30
CA LYS A 260 -8.89 2.21 14.64
C LYS A 260 -7.77 2.62 15.59
N SER A 261 -8.09 2.95 16.82
CA SER A 261 -7.11 3.35 17.85
C SER A 261 -6.09 2.27 18.14
N VAL A 262 -6.52 1.00 18.20
CA VAL A 262 -5.62 -0.15 18.40
C VAL A 262 -4.67 -0.32 17.20
N ARG A 263 -5.19 -0.22 15.99
CA ARG A 263 -4.37 -0.30 14.77
C ARG A 263 -3.33 0.81 14.71
N GLU A 264 -3.73 2.06 15.00
CA GLU A 264 -2.83 3.22 15.06
C GLU A 264 -1.74 3.06 16.12
N TRP A 265 -2.08 2.48 17.28
CA TRP A 265 -1.11 2.17 18.32
C TRP A 265 -0.08 1.14 17.84
N VAL A 266 -0.52 0.05 17.19
CA VAL A 266 0.40 -0.97 16.63
C VAL A 266 1.30 -0.37 15.56
N GLU A 267 0.75 0.43 14.65
CA GLU A 267 1.51 1.09 13.58
C GLU A 267 2.55 2.08 14.16
N ALA A 268 2.18 2.83 15.20
CA ALA A 268 3.10 3.71 15.90
C ALA A 268 4.22 2.92 16.60
N GLY A 269 3.88 1.81 17.27
CA GLY A 269 4.85 0.93 17.93
C GLY A 269 5.82 0.27 16.93
N LEU A 270 5.35 -0.12 15.73
CA LEU A 270 6.20 -0.61 14.65
C LEU A 270 7.18 0.47 14.16
N LYS A 271 6.69 1.72 13.95
CA LYS A 271 7.53 2.86 13.53
C LYS A 271 8.59 3.21 14.57
N ALA A 272 8.23 3.14 15.83
CA ALA A 272 9.14 3.41 16.95
C ALA A 272 10.11 2.25 17.26
N GLY A 273 9.89 1.05 16.70
CA GLY A 273 10.69 -0.14 16.99
C GLY A 273 10.51 -0.67 18.41
N THR A 274 9.39 -0.35 19.07
CA THR A 274 9.10 -0.79 20.44
C THR A 274 8.44 -2.16 20.50
N LEU A 275 7.94 -2.67 19.35
CA LEU A 275 7.32 -3.98 19.26
C LEU A 275 8.32 -5.04 18.80
N LYS A 276 8.37 -6.15 19.52
CA LYS A 276 9.18 -7.33 19.18
C LYS A 276 8.61 -8.08 17.99
N ALA A 277 7.29 -8.27 17.97
CA ALA A 277 6.61 -8.90 16.86
C ALA A 277 5.19 -8.37 16.69
N VAL A 278 4.71 -8.38 15.44
CA VAL A 278 3.31 -8.11 15.10
C VAL A 278 2.77 -9.23 14.24
N VAL A 279 1.71 -9.89 14.72
CA VAL A 279 0.97 -10.87 13.94
C VAL A 279 -0.10 -10.15 13.14
N ALA A 280 -0.05 -10.27 11.81
CA ALA A 280 -0.91 -9.49 10.93
C ALA A 280 -1.52 -10.31 9.80
N THR A 281 -2.61 -9.83 9.27
CA THR A 281 -3.17 -10.25 7.97
C THR A 281 -2.69 -9.31 6.85
N SER A 282 -3.37 -9.29 5.73
CA SER A 282 -3.08 -8.34 4.63
C SER A 282 -3.22 -6.85 5.01
N SER A 283 -3.63 -6.53 6.21
CA SER A 283 -3.75 -5.14 6.69
C SER A 283 -2.42 -4.38 6.77
N LEU A 284 -1.28 -5.09 6.83
CA LEU A 284 0.07 -4.52 6.77
C LEU A 284 0.82 -4.87 5.47
N ASP A 285 0.13 -5.48 4.46
CA ASP A 285 0.71 -5.73 3.14
C ASP A 285 1.12 -4.42 2.46
N LEU A 286 0.39 -3.33 2.71
CA LEU A 286 0.54 -2.03 2.07
C LEU A 286 0.67 -0.89 3.10
N GLY A 287 1.29 0.18 2.71
CA GLY A 287 1.00 1.53 3.18
C GLY A 287 1.90 2.14 4.21
N VAL A 288 2.67 1.43 4.99
CA VAL A 288 3.51 2.06 6.01
C VAL A 288 4.94 1.60 5.87
N ASP A 289 5.87 2.54 5.78
CA ASP A 289 7.30 2.25 5.86
C ASP A 289 7.65 2.00 7.33
N PHE A 290 7.86 0.74 7.66
CA PHE A 290 8.32 0.32 8.99
C PHE A 290 9.83 0.14 8.97
N LEU A 291 10.57 1.20 9.18
CA LEU A 291 12.04 1.18 9.18
C LEU A 291 12.69 0.13 10.10
N PRO A 292 12.13 -0.19 11.29
CA PRO A 292 12.76 -1.14 12.20
C PRO A 292 12.48 -2.61 11.90
N VAL A 293 11.63 -2.97 10.91
CA VAL A 293 11.32 -4.37 10.64
C VAL A 293 12.53 -5.08 10.01
N GLU A 294 13.08 -6.05 10.74
CA GLU A 294 14.22 -6.83 10.28
C GLU A 294 13.80 -8.09 9.55
N ARG A 295 12.68 -8.70 9.96
CA ARG A 295 12.25 -10.00 9.46
C ARG A 295 10.76 -10.06 9.17
N VAL A 296 10.43 -10.80 8.13
CA VAL A 296 9.07 -11.17 7.80
C VAL A 296 8.95 -12.70 7.86
N LEU A 297 7.98 -13.20 8.60
CA LEU A 297 7.57 -14.60 8.61
C LEU A 297 6.21 -14.73 7.91
N GLN A 298 6.09 -15.66 6.98
CA GLN A 298 4.85 -15.95 6.28
C GLN A 298 4.32 -17.31 6.72
N ILE A 299 3.28 -17.32 7.51
CA ILE A 299 2.58 -18.57 7.93
C ILE A 299 1.69 -19.05 6.78
N GLY A 300 2.01 -20.23 6.27
CA GLY A 300 1.34 -20.80 5.09
C GLY A 300 1.65 -20.07 3.79
N SER A 301 0.89 -20.39 2.74
CA SER A 301 1.07 -19.80 1.41
C SER A 301 0.72 -18.31 1.39
N ALA A 302 1.54 -17.47 0.79
CA ALA A 302 1.26 -16.06 0.57
C ALA A 302 0.15 -15.79 -0.48
N LYS A 303 -0.44 -16.82 -1.08
CA LYS A 303 -1.42 -16.74 -2.18
C LYS A 303 -0.92 -15.96 -3.40
N GLY A 304 0.37 -16.13 -3.73
CA GLY A 304 1.00 -15.58 -4.93
C GLY A 304 2.36 -14.96 -4.67
N VAL A 305 3.23 -15.02 -5.69
CA VAL A 305 4.60 -14.52 -5.64
C VAL A 305 4.61 -13.00 -5.43
N ALA A 306 3.74 -12.27 -6.11
CA ALA A 306 3.66 -10.81 -5.98
C ALA A 306 3.42 -10.37 -4.53
N ARG A 307 2.49 -11.03 -3.83
CA ARG A 307 2.22 -10.74 -2.41
C ARG A 307 3.39 -11.11 -1.51
N LEU A 308 4.06 -12.22 -1.78
CA LEU A 308 5.25 -12.61 -1.04
C LEU A 308 6.36 -11.55 -1.17
N LEU A 309 6.63 -11.09 -2.38
CA LEU A 309 7.59 -10.03 -2.65
C LEU A 309 7.21 -8.71 -1.97
N GLN A 310 5.93 -8.38 -1.96
CA GLN A 310 5.40 -7.19 -1.30
C GLN A 310 5.61 -7.26 0.22
N ARG A 311 5.32 -8.42 0.85
CA ARG A 311 5.58 -8.69 2.28
C ARG A 311 7.08 -8.68 2.58
N ALA A 312 7.90 -9.31 1.75
CA ALA A 312 9.36 -9.26 1.87
C ALA A 312 9.87 -7.81 1.87
N GLY A 313 9.28 -6.96 1.02
CA GLY A 313 9.58 -5.53 0.96
C GLY A 313 9.30 -4.75 2.26
N ARG A 314 8.57 -5.34 3.25
CA ARG A 314 8.37 -4.74 4.58
C ARG A 314 9.62 -4.85 5.47
N SER A 315 10.60 -5.68 5.13
CA SER A 315 11.86 -5.80 5.85
C SER A 315 13.01 -5.12 5.13
N GLY A 316 14.09 -4.81 5.87
CA GLY A 316 15.34 -4.29 5.28
C GLY A 316 15.20 -2.90 4.67
N HIS A 317 14.43 -1.98 5.26
CA HIS A 317 14.28 -0.59 4.77
C HIS A 317 15.56 0.25 4.91
N GLN A 318 16.59 -0.25 5.58
CA GLN A 318 17.88 0.45 5.69
C GLN A 318 18.72 0.22 4.41
N PRO A 319 19.39 1.25 3.89
CA PRO A 319 20.31 1.09 2.77
C PRO A 319 21.36 0.00 3.06
N GLY A 320 21.57 -0.90 2.09
CA GLY A 320 22.53 -1.99 2.20
C GLY A 320 22.05 -3.24 2.94
N ARG A 321 20.84 -3.25 3.55
CA ARG A 321 20.26 -4.47 4.12
C ARG A 321 19.35 -5.20 3.12
N ALA A 322 19.51 -6.53 3.06
CA ALA A 322 18.63 -7.38 2.27
C ALA A 322 17.21 -7.41 2.86
N SER A 323 16.19 -7.42 1.99
CA SER A 323 14.85 -7.82 2.40
C SER A 323 14.81 -9.32 2.67
N ARG A 324 14.29 -9.74 3.83
CA ARG A 324 14.23 -11.16 4.17
C ARG A 324 12.80 -11.59 4.53
N VAL A 325 12.33 -12.62 3.85
CA VAL A 325 11.06 -13.29 4.17
C VAL A 325 11.29 -14.79 4.35
N THR A 326 10.78 -15.33 5.42
CA THR A 326 10.88 -16.75 5.74
C THR A 326 9.49 -17.38 5.66
N LEU A 327 9.37 -18.40 4.84
CA LEU A 327 8.15 -19.19 4.72
C LEU A 327 8.05 -20.17 5.89
N VAL A 328 6.88 -20.24 6.50
CA VAL A 328 6.56 -21.18 7.57
C VAL A 328 5.47 -22.12 7.02
N PRO A 329 5.82 -23.36 6.63
CA PRO A 329 4.87 -24.28 6.04
C PRO A 329 3.80 -24.68 7.05
N THR A 330 2.56 -24.82 6.58
CA THR A 330 1.42 -25.33 7.36
C THR A 330 0.97 -26.72 6.89
N HIS A 331 1.47 -27.14 5.74
CA HIS A 331 1.24 -28.46 5.10
C HIS A 331 2.53 -28.93 4.44
N THR A 332 2.64 -30.23 4.26
CA THR A 332 3.66 -30.85 3.39
C THR A 332 3.21 -30.77 1.95
#